data_af37fc387b18e16ecd45bf62933c3dc5
#
_entry.id   af37fc387b18e16ecd45bf62933c3dc5
#
_cell.length_a   1.000
_cell.length_b   1.000
_cell.length_c   1.000
_cell.angle_alpha   90.00
_cell.angle_beta   90.00
_cell.angle_gamma   90.00
#
_symmetry.space_group_name_H-M   'P 1'
#
loop_
_entity.id
_entity.type
_entity.pdbx_description
1 polymer ?
#
loop_
_entity_poly.entity_id
_entity_poly.type
_entity_poly.pdbx_seq_one_letter_code
_entity_poly.pdbx_strand_id
1 'polypeptide(L)'
;FPSAYEYLKYNQQQLFNRDKGKPKNYKWFEFGRSQAINDYGKKLLFPYMSSRPYFVYTNQEDLLIYAGYAIFCESERELKVLKRILESELFWYYIKNTSKPYSGNYFALAKNYVKDFSICKLKNEEEDFLLDSNSIKEINGFLIEKYGVSI
;
A
#
# COMPACT_ATOMS: atom_id res chain seq x y z
N PHE A 1 7.12 -16.86 28.42
CA PHE A 1 6.03 -17.77 27.98
C PHE A 1 6.55 -19.21 27.89
N PRO A 2 6.70 -19.96 29.02
CA PRO A 2 7.26 -21.31 29.03
C PRO A 2 6.53 -22.29 28.09
N SER A 3 5.21 -22.31 28.15
CA SER A 3 4.40 -23.22 27.31
C SER A 3 4.57 -22.96 25.81
N ALA A 4 4.72 -21.70 25.37
CA ALA A 4 4.98 -21.36 23.99
C ALA A 4 6.37 -21.84 23.56
N TYR A 5 7.37 -21.73 24.43
CA TYR A 5 8.72 -22.23 24.14
C TYR A 5 8.75 -23.75 24.02
N GLU A 6 8.10 -24.49 24.93
CA GLU A 6 8.01 -25.94 24.86
C GLU A 6 7.29 -26.42 23.60
N TYR A 7 6.21 -25.73 23.19
CA TYR A 7 5.53 -26.01 21.91
C TYR A 7 6.45 -25.80 20.71
N LEU A 8 7.20 -24.68 20.67
CA LEU A 8 8.15 -24.43 19.59
C LEU A 8 9.26 -25.48 19.57
N LYS A 9 9.78 -25.86 20.76
CA LYS A 9 10.81 -26.88 20.91
C LYS A 9 10.34 -28.24 20.43
N TYR A 10 9.11 -28.63 20.74
CA TYR A 10 8.51 -29.87 20.23
C TYR A 10 8.47 -29.91 18.70
N ASN A 11 8.24 -28.76 18.05
CA ASN A 11 8.19 -28.62 16.60
C ASN A 11 9.53 -28.19 15.97
N GLN A 12 10.63 -28.22 16.70
CA GLN A 12 11.93 -27.67 16.30
C GLN A 12 12.42 -28.24 14.96
N GLN A 13 12.30 -29.55 14.75
CA GLN A 13 12.76 -30.18 13.51
C GLN A 13 11.97 -29.68 12.28
N GLN A 14 10.66 -29.50 12.42
CA GLN A 14 9.81 -28.96 11.34
C GLN A 14 10.18 -27.50 11.05
N LEU A 15 10.42 -26.72 12.11
CA LEU A 15 10.84 -25.33 12.00
C LEU A 15 12.22 -25.18 11.36
N PHE A 16 13.13 -26.10 11.63
CA PHE A 16 14.45 -26.16 10.95
C PHE A 16 14.32 -26.44 9.45
N ASN A 17 13.38 -27.29 9.07
CA ASN A 17 13.20 -27.70 7.67
C ASN A 17 12.38 -26.68 6.84
N ARG A 18 11.95 -25.55 7.41
CA ARG A 18 11.30 -24.47 6.66
C ARG A 18 12.21 -24.01 5.50
N ASP A 19 11.60 -23.49 4.45
CA ASP A 19 12.29 -22.99 3.26
C ASP A 19 13.20 -24.04 2.59
N LYS A 20 12.80 -25.32 2.67
CA LYS A 20 13.54 -26.46 2.11
C LYS A 20 14.95 -26.61 2.69
N GLY A 21 15.15 -26.26 3.96
CA GLY A 21 16.43 -26.37 4.66
C GLY A 21 17.53 -25.40 4.19
N LYS A 22 17.19 -24.36 3.42
CA LYS A 22 18.17 -23.36 2.99
C LYS A 22 18.75 -22.58 4.18
N PRO A 23 20.01 -22.12 4.10
CA PRO A 23 20.59 -21.25 5.13
C PRO A 23 19.70 -20.05 5.44
N LYS A 24 19.56 -19.72 6.73
CA LYS A 24 18.62 -18.71 7.21
C LYS A 24 19.36 -17.66 8.03
N ASN A 25 18.93 -16.40 7.88
CA ASN A 25 19.43 -15.29 8.68
C ASN A 25 18.63 -15.09 9.98
N TYR A 26 17.87 -16.11 10.40
CA TYR A 26 17.02 -16.07 11.60
C TYR A 26 17.11 -17.40 12.36
N LYS A 27 16.87 -17.36 13.66
CA LYS A 27 16.89 -18.55 14.52
C LYS A 27 15.70 -19.47 14.19
N TRP A 28 15.82 -20.75 14.53
CA TRP A 28 14.79 -21.76 14.22
C TRP A 28 13.40 -21.43 14.79
N PHE A 29 13.31 -20.65 15.88
CA PHE A 29 12.08 -20.23 16.56
C PHE A 29 11.60 -18.85 16.12
N GLU A 30 12.37 -18.09 15.37
CA GLU A 30 11.99 -16.76 14.91
C GLU A 30 11.05 -16.83 13.70
N PHE A 31 10.32 -15.74 13.44
CA PHE A 31 9.56 -15.60 12.20
C PHE A 31 10.50 -15.65 10.99
N GLY A 32 10.14 -16.46 10.00
CA GLY A 32 10.92 -16.57 8.77
C GLY A 32 10.83 -15.35 7.85
N ARG A 33 9.81 -14.53 8.05
CA ARG A 33 9.59 -13.29 7.32
C ARG A 33 9.09 -12.24 8.30
N SER A 34 9.87 -11.22 8.51
CA SER A 34 9.56 -10.07 9.39
C SER A 34 8.96 -8.90 8.62
N GLN A 35 8.30 -9.16 7.48
CA GLN A 35 7.71 -8.09 6.66
C GLN A 35 6.79 -7.23 7.50
N ALA A 36 7.07 -5.92 7.52
CA ALA A 36 6.26 -4.90 8.18
C ALA A 36 5.94 -5.15 9.67
N ILE A 37 6.62 -6.09 10.34
CA ILE A 37 6.35 -6.40 11.75
C ILE A 37 6.71 -5.23 12.70
N ASN A 38 7.59 -4.32 12.24
CA ASN A 38 8.00 -3.12 12.96
C ASN A 38 7.43 -1.83 12.33
N ASP A 39 6.56 -1.95 11.32
CA ASP A 39 6.00 -0.81 10.62
C ASP A 39 4.67 -0.43 11.29
N TYR A 40 4.73 0.53 12.21
CA TYR A 40 3.59 1.07 12.93
C TYR A 40 3.19 2.44 12.35
N GLY A 41 1.95 2.82 12.55
CA GLY A 41 1.43 4.14 12.20
C GLY A 41 0.21 4.10 11.29
N LYS A 42 -0.39 5.27 11.10
CA LYS A 42 -1.49 5.49 10.14
C LYS A 42 -1.02 5.20 8.73
N LYS A 43 -1.86 4.58 7.92
CA LYS A 43 -1.44 4.10 6.60
C LYS A 43 -2.54 4.03 5.57
N LEU A 44 -2.14 4.11 4.29
CA LEU A 44 -2.93 3.70 3.15
C LEU A 44 -2.48 2.31 2.69
N LEU A 45 -3.40 1.37 2.70
CA LEU A 45 -3.18 0.01 2.21
C LEU A 45 -3.59 -0.09 0.74
N PHE A 46 -2.82 -0.83 -0.07
CA PHE A 46 -3.20 -1.10 -1.45
C PHE A 46 -2.69 -2.47 -1.92
N PRO A 47 -3.38 -3.13 -2.88
CA PRO A 47 -3.02 -4.45 -3.36
C PRO A 47 -1.82 -4.41 -4.30
N TYR A 48 -1.17 -5.56 -4.51
CA TYR A 48 -0.10 -5.73 -5.50
C TYR A 48 -0.58 -5.50 -6.95
N MET A 49 -1.82 -5.88 -7.26
CA MET A 49 -2.45 -5.70 -8.56
C MET A 49 -3.93 -5.39 -8.38
N SER A 50 -4.50 -4.62 -9.31
CA SER A 50 -5.91 -4.27 -9.28
C SER A 50 -6.44 -4.01 -10.69
N SER A 51 -7.76 -4.13 -10.87
CA SER A 51 -8.48 -3.71 -12.09
C SER A 51 -8.94 -2.25 -12.05
N ARG A 52 -8.77 -1.58 -10.93
CA ARG A 52 -9.06 -0.17 -10.69
C ARG A 52 -8.18 0.35 -9.54
N PRO A 53 -7.97 1.67 -9.40
CA PRO A 53 -7.30 2.20 -8.22
C PRO A 53 -8.11 1.86 -6.96
N TYR A 54 -7.43 1.34 -5.94
CA TYR A 54 -8.08 0.94 -4.70
C TYR A 54 -7.13 1.10 -3.51
N PHE A 55 -7.45 2.06 -2.64
CA PHE A 55 -6.66 2.40 -1.47
C PHE A 55 -7.54 2.46 -0.22
N VAL A 56 -7.10 1.85 0.86
CA VAL A 56 -7.83 1.81 2.13
C VAL A 56 -7.04 2.56 3.19
N TYR A 57 -7.61 3.64 3.70
CA TYR A 57 -7.07 4.31 4.87
C TYR A 57 -7.39 3.54 6.15
N THR A 58 -6.41 3.44 7.05
CA THR A 58 -6.59 2.96 8.40
C THR A 58 -5.75 3.75 9.40
N ASN A 59 -6.34 4.04 10.55
CA ASN A 59 -5.66 4.59 11.72
C ASN A 59 -5.29 3.51 12.76
N GLN A 60 -5.56 2.25 12.46
CA GLN A 60 -5.13 1.13 13.27
C GLN A 60 -3.62 0.96 13.08
N GLU A 61 -2.84 1.54 13.99
CA GLU A 61 -1.40 1.69 13.84
C GLU A 61 -0.65 0.36 13.87
N ASP A 62 -1.13 -0.60 14.67
CA ASP A 62 -0.55 -1.93 14.86
C ASP A 62 -1.02 -2.97 13.83
N LEU A 63 -1.88 -2.58 12.87
CA LEU A 63 -2.33 -3.49 11.81
C LEU A 63 -1.16 -3.93 10.93
N LEU A 64 -0.85 -5.23 10.96
CA LEU A 64 0.21 -5.84 10.16
C LEU A 64 -0.25 -6.10 8.73
N ILE A 65 0.69 -5.98 7.79
CA ILE A 65 0.46 -6.19 6.37
C ILE A 65 1.16 -7.48 5.94
N TYR A 66 0.39 -8.48 5.55
CA TYR A 66 0.94 -9.73 5.03
C TYR A 66 1.10 -9.70 3.51
N ALA A 67 0.08 -9.22 2.79
CA ALA A 67 0.08 -9.12 1.34
C ALA A 67 -0.38 -7.72 0.90
N GLY A 68 0.24 -7.17 -0.15
CA GLY A 68 0.03 -5.80 -0.59
C GLY A 68 1.09 -4.85 -0.05
N TYR A 69 0.79 -3.56 -0.09
CA TYR A 69 1.69 -2.48 0.28
C TYR A 69 1.00 -1.46 1.17
N ALA A 70 1.78 -0.63 1.84
CA ALA A 70 1.30 0.53 2.58
C ALA A 70 2.13 1.77 2.32
N ILE A 71 1.46 2.91 2.39
CA ILE A 71 2.07 4.24 2.51
C ILE A 71 1.80 4.73 3.92
N PHE A 72 2.84 5.05 4.65
CA PHE A 72 2.78 5.56 6.03
C PHE A 72 2.93 7.08 6.05
N CYS A 73 2.15 7.75 6.87
CA CYS A 73 2.27 9.18 7.15
C CYS A 73 1.65 9.49 8.51
N GLU A 74 2.27 10.41 9.26
CA GLU A 74 1.75 10.87 10.54
C GLU A 74 0.44 11.67 10.38
N SER A 75 0.32 12.42 9.29
CA SER A 75 -0.84 13.23 8.99
C SER A 75 -1.96 12.41 8.36
N GLU A 76 -3.07 12.28 9.09
CA GLU A 76 -4.29 11.67 8.57
C GLU A 76 -4.85 12.45 7.36
N ARG A 77 -4.76 13.79 7.43
CA ARG A 77 -5.21 14.67 6.34
C ARG A 77 -4.45 14.37 5.06
N GLU A 78 -3.12 14.31 5.14
CA GLU A 78 -2.27 13.99 3.97
C GLU A 78 -2.59 12.62 3.39
N LEU A 79 -2.79 11.59 4.23
CA LEU A 79 -3.18 10.26 3.76
C LEU A 79 -4.54 10.26 3.05
N LYS A 80 -5.51 11.03 3.56
CA LYS A 80 -6.82 11.13 2.94
C LYS A 80 -6.78 11.90 1.61
N VAL A 81 -6.03 13.00 1.54
CA VAL A 81 -5.79 13.74 0.29
C VAL A 81 -5.08 12.83 -0.73
N LEU A 82 -4.01 12.16 -0.31
CA LEU A 82 -3.29 11.21 -1.16
C LEU A 82 -4.20 10.10 -1.69
N LYS A 83 -5.08 9.57 -0.84
CA LYS A 83 -6.08 8.59 -1.26
C LYS A 83 -6.95 9.11 -2.41
N ARG A 84 -7.45 10.35 -2.32
CA ARG A 84 -8.26 10.97 -3.39
C ARG A 84 -7.50 11.06 -4.71
N ILE A 85 -6.22 11.45 -4.64
CA ILE A 85 -5.36 11.56 -5.82
C ILE A 85 -5.09 10.17 -6.42
N LEU A 86 -4.73 9.19 -5.59
CA LEU A 86 -4.39 7.84 -6.04
C LEU A 86 -5.60 7.01 -6.48
N GLU A 87 -6.83 7.41 -6.14
CA GLU A 87 -8.06 6.78 -6.63
C GLU A 87 -8.66 7.49 -7.84
N SER A 88 -8.00 8.53 -8.38
CA SER A 88 -8.45 9.28 -9.55
C SER A 88 -8.20 8.56 -10.87
N GLU A 89 -8.93 9.01 -11.92
CA GLU A 89 -8.68 8.56 -13.29
C GLU A 89 -7.30 8.96 -13.79
N LEU A 90 -6.75 10.08 -13.33
CA LEU A 90 -5.41 10.54 -13.65
C LEU A 90 -4.35 9.51 -13.19
N PHE A 91 -4.40 9.08 -11.94
CA PHE A 91 -3.48 8.06 -11.44
C PHE A 91 -3.69 6.73 -12.15
N TRP A 92 -4.95 6.35 -12.43
CA TRP A 92 -5.23 5.12 -13.15
C TRP A 92 -4.72 5.16 -14.60
N TYR A 93 -4.83 6.28 -15.28
CA TYR A 93 -4.22 6.50 -16.58
C TYR A 93 -2.71 6.32 -16.52
N TYR A 94 -2.04 6.93 -15.53
CA TYR A 94 -0.61 6.75 -15.32
C TYR A 94 -0.25 5.26 -15.12
N ILE A 95 -0.94 4.54 -14.24
CA ILE A 95 -0.69 3.11 -13.99
C ILE A 95 -0.89 2.26 -15.24
N LYS A 96 -1.94 2.50 -16.01
CA LYS A 96 -2.18 1.75 -17.26
C LYS A 96 -1.06 1.92 -18.29
N ASN A 97 -0.41 3.08 -18.31
CA ASN A 97 0.64 3.40 -19.28
C ASN A 97 2.07 3.10 -18.81
N THR A 98 2.29 2.90 -17.51
CA THR A 98 3.64 2.72 -16.94
C THR A 98 3.86 1.38 -16.29
N SER A 99 2.80 0.69 -15.85
CA SER A 99 2.92 -0.54 -15.10
C SER A 99 2.68 -1.79 -15.94
N LYS A 100 2.96 -2.94 -15.33
CA LYS A 100 2.80 -4.23 -16.00
C LYS A 100 1.33 -4.64 -16.06
N PRO A 101 0.78 -4.91 -17.26
CA PRO A 101 -0.57 -5.45 -17.42
C PRO A 101 -0.62 -6.94 -17.08
N TYR A 102 -1.77 -7.39 -16.60
CA TYR A 102 -2.14 -8.79 -16.36
C TYR A 102 -3.46 -9.12 -17.06
N SER A 103 -3.82 -10.39 -17.13
CA SER A 103 -5.11 -10.82 -17.68
C SER A 103 -6.28 -10.21 -16.91
N GLY A 104 -7.44 -10.02 -17.56
CA GLY A 104 -8.65 -9.50 -16.93
C GLY A 104 -8.61 -8.00 -16.59
N ASN A 105 -7.86 -7.21 -17.34
CA ASN A 105 -7.69 -5.77 -17.12
C ASN A 105 -7.07 -5.40 -15.77
N TYR A 106 -6.29 -6.31 -15.17
CA TYR A 106 -5.51 -6.01 -13.97
C TYR A 106 -4.16 -5.37 -14.35
N PHE A 107 -3.70 -4.46 -13.51
CA PHE A 107 -2.40 -3.80 -13.63
C PHE A 107 -1.64 -3.89 -12.31
N ALA A 108 -0.30 -3.94 -12.40
CA ALA A 108 0.53 -3.94 -11.21
C ALA A 108 0.45 -2.59 -10.48
N LEU A 109 0.16 -2.64 -9.18
CA LEU A 109 0.29 -1.52 -8.25
C LEU A 109 1.54 -1.69 -7.35
N ALA A 110 2.60 -2.29 -7.90
CA ALA A 110 3.82 -2.51 -7.14
C ALA A 110 4.44 -1.18 -6.69
N LYS A 111 5.14 -1.22 -5.56
CA LYS A 111 5.73 -0.06 -4.88
C LYS A 111 6.51 0.87 -5.82
N ASN A 112 7.27 0.33 -6.77
CA ASN A 112 8.06 1.11 -7.73
C ASN A 112 7.19 1.98 -8.65
N TYR A 113 6.04 1.49 -9.12
CA TYR A 113 5.14 2.27 -9.96
C TYR A 113 4.42 3.37 -9.16
N VAL A 114 3.94 3.03 -7.96
CA VAL A 114 3.22 4.00 -7.13
C VAL A 114 4.13 5.12 -6.64
N LYS A 115 5.37 4.82 -6.21
CA LYS A 115 6.32 5.82 -5.72
C LYS A 115 6.82 6.80 -6.79
N ASP A 116 6.82 6.37 -8.06
CA ASP A 116 7.31 7.20 -9.17
C ASP A 116 6.23 8.16 -9.72
N PHE A 117 4.98 8.04 -9.23
CA PHE A 117 3.94 9.02 -9.51
C PHE A 117 4.17 10.30 -8.70
N SER A 118 4.36 11.41 -9.40
CA SER A 118 4.61 12.71 -8.76
C SER A 118 3.31 13.32 -8.23
N ILE A 119 3.31 13.74 -6.98
CA ILE A 119 2.19 14.44 -6.36
C ILE A 119 2.42 15.96 -6.54
N CYS A 120 1.46 16.64 -7.18
CA CYS A 120 1.52 18.10 -7.32
C CYS A 120 1.33 18.78 -5.96
N LYS A 121 1.98 19.94 -5.79
CA LYS A 121 1.78 20.76 -4.61
C LYS A 121 0.37 21.36 -4.63
N LEU A 122 -0.40 21.08 -3.59
CA LEU A 122 -1.74 21.62 -3.38
C LEU A 122 -1.70 22.77 -2.37
N LYS A 123 -2.65 23.71 -2.51
CA LYS A 123 -3.00 24.69 -1.49
C LYS A 123 -3.99 24.07 -0.51
N ASN A 124 -4.14 24.65 0.68
CA ASN A 124 -5.09 24.15 1.70
C ASN A 124 -6.53 24.07 1.17
N GLU A 125 -6.96 25.06 0.40
CA GLU A 125 -8.32 25.13 -0.20
C GLU A 125 -8.54 24.00 -1.24
N GLU A 126 -7.48 23.63 -1.97
CA GLU A 126 -7.52 22.54 -2.96
C GLU A 126 -7.57 21.17 -2.28
N GLU A 127 -6.88 21.02 -1.15
CA GLU A 127 -6.99 19.84 -0.31
C GLU A 127 -8.36 19.71 0.32
N ASP A 128 -8.92 20.81 0.84
CA ASP A 128 -10.28 20.85 1.38
C ASP A 128 -11.29 20.42 0.31
N PHE A 129 -11.17 20.96 -0.91
CA PHE A 129 -11.99 20.53 -2.02
C PHE A 129 -11.91 19.01 -2.29
N LEU A 130 -10.70 18.44 -2.31
CA LEU A 130 -10.53 17.00 -2.50
C LEU A 130 -11.14 16.15 -1.38
N LEU A 131 -11.11 16.66 -0.13
CA LEU A 131 -11.66 15.96 1.03
C LEU A 131 -13.18 16.03 1.09
N ASP A 132 -13.76 17.19 0.76
CA ASP A 132 -15.17 17.48 0.95
C ASP A 132 -16.03 17.11 -0.26
N SER A 133 -15.45 17.11 -1.49
CA SER A 133 -16.20 16.74 -2.68
C SER A 133 -16.61 15.27 -2.68
N ASN A 134 -17.90 15.03 -2.91
CA ASN A 134 -18.45 13.69 -3.14
C ASN A 134 -18.55 13.33 -4.64
N SER A 135 -18.20 14.27 -5.52
CA SER A 135 -18.27 14.10 -6.97
C SER A 135 -16.93 13.60 -7.53
N ILE A 136 -16.84 12.32 -7.85
CA ILE A 136 -15.67 11.73 -8.51
C ILE A 136 -15.34 12.48 -9.81
N LYS A 137 -16.36 12.91 -10.55
CA LYS A 137 -16.18 13.66 -11.81
C LYS A 137 -15.50 15.01 -11.57
N GLU A 138 -15.89 15.74 -10.53
CA GLU A 138 -15.27 17.03 -10.20
C GLU A 138 -13.83 16.85 -9.74
N ILE A 139 -13.56 15.85 -8.88
CA ILE A 139 -12.20 15.51 -8.44
C ILE A 139 -11.32 15.19 -9.64
N ASN A 140 -11.79 14.35 -10.56
CA ASN A 140 -11.03 13.99 -11.77
C ASN A 140 -10.77 15.22 -12.64
N GLY A 141 -11.78 16.05 -12.89
CA GLY A 141 -11.63 17.29 -13.66
C GLY A 141 -10.59 18.22 -13.04
N PHE A 142 -10.68 18.46 -11.75
CA PHE A 142 -9.70 19.27 -11.01
C PHE A 142 -8.28 18.74 -11.12
N LEU A 143 -8.08 17.43 -10.91
CA LEU A 143 -6.74 16.83 -10.97
C LEU A 143 -6.16 16.83 -12.38
N ILE A 144 -6.96 16.55 -13.40
CA ILE A 144 -6.54 16.59 -14.82
C ILE A 144 -6.06 18.01 -15.17
N GLU A 145 -6.84 19.04 -14.81
CA GLU A 145 -6.48 20.44 -15.02
C GLU A 145 -5.22 20.81 -14.22
N LYS A 146 -5.14 20.43 -12.95
CA LYS A 146 -4.00 20.73 -12.07
C LYS A 146 -2.69 20.16 -12.58
N TYR A 147 -2.72 18.97 -13.17
CA TYR A 147 -1.54 18.34 -13.77
C TYR A 147 -1.27 18.78 -15.22
N GLY A 148 -2.19 19.52 -15.81
CA GLY A 148 -2.04 20.02 -17.18
C GLY A 148 -1.97 18.91 -18.24
N VAL A 149 -2.74 17.84 -18.06
CA VAL A 149 -2.75 16.68 -18.96
C VAL A 149 -4.11 16.52 -19.63
N SER A 150 -4.12 15.82 -20.75
CA SER A 150 -5.35 15.39 -21.45
C SER A 150 -5.40 13.85 -21.44
N ILE A 151 -6.46 13.27 -20.90
CA ILE A 151 -6.63 11.82 -20.77
C ILE A 151 -7.99 11.38 -21.31
#